data_4f27efb2985d2624404bb5e14cbf1240
#
_entry.id   4f27efb2985d2624404bb5e14cbf1240
#
_cell.length_a   1.000
_cell.length_b   1.000
_cell.length_c   1.000
_cell.angle_alpha   90.00
_cell.angle_beta   90.00
_cell.angle_gamma   90.00
#
_symmetry.space_group_name_H-M   'P 1'
#
loop_
_entity.id
_entity.type
_entity.pdbx_description
1 polymer ?
#
loop_
_entity_poly.entity_id
_entity_poly.type
_entity_poly.pdbx_seq_one_letter_code
_entity_poly.pdbx_strand_id
1 'polypeptide(L)'
;MIADRSKDYELQLLATEKFPVWEANGAEGRLLEEAVARTGGPLFWPDERNGWASVFLRMGDQLMDRARSPARSGDERASLYETAILYFGIARLPATETPVKREAYGRQKAAFSEARDVFPFDVRQELIPLGDKDIVGNYYEPRQEKEITRPEAVLLTGGADVTKEDMHFIASRIVRDGMACLAIDMPGTGESEWKLQPPGVSAVYPRAIKYLAGRGDDPNRIGMMGTGFGGYWSLACAATCPELSAVVNCGGPVHRAFSHESLKKLPAYYRLALSSAMGHDPADFEKAIGLLGDYSLLRTVDLRRIAVPVLSINGTDDPIVPIEDLFIVAEEGGVRQEEWEFRGDSHCAPRHYGEWMPRAVDWMANKIGGQERVPRPDLAKL
;
A
#
# COMPACT_ATOMS: atom_id res chain seq x y z
N MET A 1 -18.23 23.14 -19.43
CA MET A 1 -16.84 23.57 -19.67
C MET A 1 -15.88 23.30 -18.49
N ILE A 2 -16.36 22.99 -17.29
CA ILE A 2 -15.50 22.57 -16.15
C ILE A 2 -15.13 21.08 -16.24
N ALA A 3 -15.95 20.25 -16.90
CA ALA A 3 -15.72 18.81 -17.03
C ALA A 3 -14.55 18.40 -17.93
N ASP A 4 -14.19 19.21 -18.91
CA ASP A 4 -13.17 18.81 -19.93
C ASP A 4 -11.73 19.04 -19.43
N ARG A 5 -11.50 20.13 -18.68
CA ARG A 5 -10.18 20.37 -18.05
C ARG A 5 -9.88 19.42 -16.90
N SER A 6 -10.91 18.90 -16.23
CA SER A 6 -10.73 17.95 -15.14
C SER A 6 -10.29 16.57 -15.64
N LYS A 7 -10.74 16.13 -16.82
CA LYS A 7 -10.43 14.82 -17.38
C LYS A 7 -8.94 14.68 -17.73
N ASP A 8 -8.39 15.65 -18.45
CA ASP A 8 -6.98 15.64 -18.83
C ASP A 8 -6.06 15.71 -17.59
N TYR A 9 -6.44 16.51 -16.59
CA TYR A 9 -5.72 16.58 -15.33
C TYR A 9 -5.72 15.25 -14.59
N GLU A 10 -6.89 14.59 -14.43
CA GLU A 10 -7.00 13.29 -13.75
C GLU A 10 -6.20 12.19 -14.48
N LEU A 11 -6.19 12.20 -15.82
CA LEU A 11 -5.40 11.26 -16.59
C LEU A 11 -3.90 11.50 -16.46
N GLN A 12 -3.47 12.76 -16.51
CA GLN A 12 -2.07 13.14 -16.28
C GLN A 12 -1.62 12.75 -14.87
N LEU A 13 -2.47 12.97 -13.89
CA LEU A 13 -2.18 12.61 -12.51
C LEU A 13 -2.08 11.09 -12.35
N LEU A 14 -3.00 10.31 -12.92
CA LEU A 14 -2.93 8.86 -12.93
C LEU A 14 -1.59 8.36 -13.51
N ALA A 15 -1.18 8.91 -14.64
CA ALA A 15 0.09 8.56 -15.27
C ALA A 15 1.29 8.93 -14.38
N THR A 16 1.26 10.09 -13.74
CA THR A 16 2.34 10.54 -12.84
C THR A 16 2.42 9.70 -11.55
N GLU A 17 1.27 9.37 -10.96
CA GLU A 17 1.19 8.72 -9.64
C GLU A 17 1.34 7.20 -9.71
N LYS A 18 0.81 6.57 -10.74
CA LYS A 18 0.65 5.12 -10.76
C LYS A 18 1.56 4.41 -11.75
N PHE A 19 1.78 4.97 -12.94
CA PHE A 19 2.53 4.28 -13.99
C PHE A 19 3.96 3.94 -13.56
N PRO A 20 4.75 4.85 -12.94
CA PRO A 20 6.11 4.52 -12.55
C PRO A 20 6.18 3.33 -11.58
N VAL A 21 5.22 3.24 -10.65
CA VAL A 21 5.15 2.12 -9.70
C VAL A 21 4.72 0.83 -10.41
N TRP A 22 3.74 0.91 -11.30
CA TRP A 22 3.28 -0.28 -12.05
C TRP A 22 4.36 -0.80 -12.99
N GLU A 23 5.08 0.08 -13.68
CA GLU A 23 6.21 -0.28 -14.55
C GLU A 23 7.35 -0.90 -13.77
N ALA A 24 7.71 -0.33 -12.63
CA ALA A 24 8.71 -0.90 -11.73
C ALA A 24 8.33 -2.29 -11.21
N ASN A 25 7.04 -2.59 -11.16
CA ASN A 25 6.48 -3.87 -10.75
C ASN A 25 6.13 -4.79 -11.94
N GLY A 26 6.53 -4.45 -13.17
CA GLY A 26 6.45 -5.33 -14.33
C GLY A 26 5.30 -5.04 -15.31
N ALA A 27 4.57 -3.93 -15.16
CA ALA A 27 3.61 -3.53 -16.18
C ALA A 27 4.34 -2.95 -17.41
N GLU A 28 3.80 -3.21 -18.60
CA GLU A 28 4.31 -2.65 -19.84
C GLU A 28 3.75 -1.22 -20.03
N GLY A 29 4.60 -0.18 -19.95
CA GLY A 29 4.21 1.23 -20.04
C GLY A 29 3.41 1.54 -21.30
N ARG A 30 3.83 1.01 -22.45
CA ARG A 30 3.09 1.15 -23.71
C ARG A 30 1.64 0.65 -23.60
N LEU A 31 1.40 -0.45 -22.90
CA LEU A 31 0.04 -0.99 -22.72
C LEU A 31 -0.80 -0.11 -21.79
N LEU A 32 -0.18 0.51 -20.80
CA LEU A 32 -0.84 1.48 -19.93
C LEU A 32 -1.29 2.71 -20.73
N GLU A 33 -0.40 3.26 -21.55
CA GLU A 33 -0.70 4.40 -22.44
C GLU A 33 -1.81 4.07 -23.44
N GLU A 34 -1.73 2.90 -24.11
CA GLU A 34 -2.75 2.44 -25.04
C GLU A 34 -4.10 2.23 -24.35
N ALA A 35 -4.13 1.72 -23.11
CA ALA A 35 -5.34 1.56 -22.32
C ALA A 35 -5.98 2.92 -22.00
N VAL A 36 -5.18 3.91 -21.58
CA VAL A 36 -5.67 5.28 -21.32
C VAL A 36 -6.23 5.89 -22.61
N ALA A 37 -5.49 5.82 -23.72
CA ALA A 37 -5.92 6.40 -24.99
C ALA A 37 -7.24 5.80 -25.49
N ARG A 38 -7.44 4.49 -25.27
CA ARG A 38 -8.63 3.76 -25.70
C ARG A 38 -9.83 4.00 -24.80
N THR A 39 -9.62 4.08 -23.49
CA THR A 39 -10.71 4.01 -22.50
C THR A 39 -10.96 5.31 -21.76
N GLY A 40 -10.02 6.27 -21.83
CA GLY A 40 -10.07 7.49 -21.04
C GLY A 40 -9.78 7.28 -19.55
N GLY A 41 -9.23 6.11 -19.17
CA GLY A 41 -8.82 5.79 -17.80
C GLY A 41 -9.94 5.22 -16.90
N PRO A 42 -9.62 4.92 -15.63
CA PRO A 42 -10.48 4.12 -14.75
C PRO A 42 -11.74 4.82 -14.23
N LEU A 43 -11.82 6.15 -14.35
CA LEU A 43 -12.91 6.93 -13.74
C LEU A 43 -14.07 7.22 -14.70
N PHE A 44 -13.81 7.24 -16.00
CA PHE A 44 -14.70 7.86 -16.98
C PHE A 44 -15.56 6.88 -17.76
N TRP A 45 -15.37 5.57 -17.52
CA TRP A 45 -16.13 4.54 -18.22
C TRP A 45 -16.77 3.56 -17.25
N PRO A 46 -18.08 3.44 -17.26
CA PRO A 46 -18.75 2.33 -16.61
C PRO A 46 -18.33 1.01 -17.28
N ASP A 47 -18.68 -0.09 -16.69
CA ASP A 47 -18.34 -1.47 -16.95
C ASP A 47 -18.61 -1.98 -18.38
N GLU A 48 -18.19 -1.27 -19.42
CA GLU A 48 -18.37 -1.65 -20.79
C GLU A 48 -17.32 -2.67 -21.25
N ARG A 49 -17.68 -3.46 -22.27
CA ARG A 49 -16.85 -4.54 -22.85
C ARG A 49 -15.43 -4.12 -23.24
N ASN A 50 -15.19 -2.84 -23.45
CA ASN A 50 -13.91 -2.26 -23.84
C ASN A 50 -13.41 -1.21 -22.85
N GLY A 51 -14.02 -1.12 -21.67
CA GLY A 51 -13.62 -0.20 -20.61
C GLY A 51 -12.29 -0.60 -19.96
N TRP A 52 -11.80 0.28 -19.11
CA TRP A 52 -10.52 0.12 -18.38
C TRP A 52 -10.38 -1.26 -17.71
N ALA A 53 -11.32 -1.63 -16.85
CA ALA A 53 -11.27 -2.88 -16.13
C ALA A 53 -11.23 -4.09 -17.08
N SER A 54 -12.07 -4.09 -18.13
CA SER A 54 -12.14 -5.19 -19.10
C SER A 54 -10.86 -5.36 -19.93
N VAL A 55 -10.10 -4.30 -20.17
CA VAL A 55 -8.81 -4.39 -20.85
C VAL A 55 -7.81 -5.16 -19.99
N PHE A 56 -7.62 -4.73 -18.74
CA PHE A 56 -6.64 -5.35 -17.85
C PHE A 56 -7.07 -6.74 -17.36
N LEU A 57 -8.38 -7.00 -17.21
CA LEU A 57 -8.88 -8.35 -16.94
C LEU A 57 -8.45 -9.35 -18.02
N ARG A 58 -8.63 -9.00 -19.31
CA ARG A 58 -8.21 -9.89 -20.42
C ARG A 58 -6.70 -10.12 -20.43
N MET A 59 -5.92 -9.08 -20.13
CA MET A 59 -4.45 -9.20 -20.08
C MET A 59 -4.03 -10.09 -18.92
N GLY A 60 -4.62 -9.91 -17.74
CA GLY A 60 -4.37 -10.77 -16.58
C GLY A 60 -4.73 -12.23 -16.88
N ASP A 61 -5.87 -12.51 -17.50
CA ASP A 61 -6.29 -13.87 -17.88
C ASP A 61 -5.28 -14.55 -18.83
N GLN A 62 -4.78 -13.82 -19.83
CA GLN A 62 -3.76 -14.35 -20.74
C GLN A 62 -2.47 -14.72 -20.02
N LEU A 63 -2.07 -13.92 -19.02
CA LEU A 63 -0.90 -14.22 -18.19
C LEU A 63 -1.15 -15.43 -17.30
N MET A 64 -2.34 -15.56 -16.71
CA MET A 64 -2.73 -16.71 -15.90
C MET A 64 -2.68 -18.02 -16.72
N ASP A 65 -3.21 -18.03 -17.96
CA ASP A 65 -3.15 -19.20 -18.83
C ASP A 65 -1.70 -19.59 -19.14
N ARG A 66 -0.83 -18.61 -19.34
CA ARG A 66 0.61 -18.85 -19.55
C ARG A 66 1.32 -19.36 -18.28
N ALA A 67 0.96 -18.82 -17.12
CA ALA A 67 1.54 -19.19 -15.82
C ALA A 67 1.18 -20.64 -15.41
N ARG A 68 0.00 -21.11 -15.79
CA ARG A 68 -0.46 -22.48 -15.52
C ARG A 68 0.23 -23.55 -16.38
N SER A 69 0.94 -23.14 -17.43
CA SER A 69 1.61 -24.09 -18.32
C SER A 69 2.73 -24.84 -17.59
N PRO A 70 2.71 -26.19 -17.57
CA PRO A 70 3.73 -26.99 -16.92
C PRO A 70 5.10 -26.98 -17.64
N ALA A 71 5.16 -26.45 -18.87
CA ALA A 71 6.40 -26.34 -19.65
C ALA A 71 7.32 -25.20 -19.17
N ARG A 72 6.86 -24.37 -18.22
CA ARG A 72 7.63 -23.22 -17.69
C ARG A 72 8.31 -23.54 -16.37
N SER A 73 9.46 -22.92 -16.14
CA SER A 73 10.15 -22.97 -14.85
C SER A 73 9.32 -22.33 -13.73
N GLY A 74 9.68 -22.61 -12.48
CA GLY A 74 9.05 -22.00 -11.31
C GLY A 74 9.15 -20.47 -11.34
N ASP A 75 10.33 -19.92 -11.67
CA ASP A 75 10.59 -18.48 -11.72
C ASP A 75 9.78 -17.78 -12.83
N GLU A 76 9.70 -18.40 -14.04
CA GLU A 76 8.86 -17.86 -15.12
C GLU A 76 7.38 -17.84 -14.73
N ARG A 77 6.91 -18.88 -14.05
CA ARG A 77 5.54 -18.96 -13.57
C ARG A 77 5.27 -17.89 -12.50
N ALA A 78 6.19 -17.73 -11.54
CA ALA A 78 6.09 -16.70 -10.50
C ALA A 78 5.98 -15.31 -11.12
N SER A 79 6.86 -14.96 -12.06
CA SER A 79 6.84 -13.67 -12.74
C SER A 79 5.52 -13.42 -13.52
N LEU A 80 4.99 -14.44 -14.19
CA LEU A 80 3.71 -14.34 -14.91
C LEU A 80 2.54 -14.13 -13.94
N TYR A 81 2.52 -14.82 -12.80
CA TYR A 81 1.51 -14.61 -11.77
C TYR A 81 1.62 -13.21 -11.15
N GLU A 82 2.83 -12.75 -10.82
CA GLU A 82 3.05 -11.39 -10.27
C GLU A 82 2.51 -10.33 -11.22
N THR A 83 2.78 -10.44 -12.53
CA THR A 83 2.25 -9.51 -13.54
C THR A 83 0.71 -9.63 -13.68
N ALA A 84 0.15 -10.84 -13.59
CA ALA A 84 -1.31 -11.02 -13.62
C ALA A 84 -1.99 -10.38 -12.40
N ILE A 85 -1.43 -10.57 -11.20
CA ILE A 85 -1.89 -9.94 -9.95
C ILE A 85 -1.89 -8.42 -10.10
N LEU A 86 -0.82 -7.85 -10.67
CA LEU A 86 -0.70 -6.43 -10.94
C LEU A 86 -1.79 -5.94 -11.89
N TYR A 87 -2.01 -6.62 -13.02
CA TYR A 87 -3.03 -6.21 -14.00
C TYR A 87 -4.46 -6.31 -13.46
N PHE A 88 -4.76 -7.31 -12.64
CA PHE A 88 -6.04 -7.37 -11.96
C PHE A 88 -6.20 -6.24 -10.92
N GLY A 89 -5.13 -5.85 -10.22
CA GLY A 89 -5.12 -4.66 -9.36
C GLY A 89 -5.37 -3.37 -10.14
N ILE A 90 -4.73 -3.20 -11.29
CA ILE A 90 -4.95 -2.07 -12.21
C ILE A 90 -6.41 -2.06 -12.71
N ALA A 91 -6.97 -3.22 -13.05
CA ALA A 91 -8.38 -3.33 -13.46
C ALA A 91 -9.35 -2.87 -12.37
N ARG A 92 -9.02 -3.15 -11.10
CA ARG A 92 -9.84 -2.80 -9.93
C ARG A 92 -9.82 -1.32 -9.58
N LEU A 93 -8.73 -0.60 -9.89
CA LEU A 93 -8.51 0.79 -9.46
C LEU A 93 -9.73 1.71 -9.76
N PRO A 94 -10.02 2.69 -8.91
CA PRO A 94 -9.45 2.96 -7.58
C PRO A 94 -10.15 2.23 -6.43
N ALA A 95 -11.30 1.62 -6.67
CA ALA A 95 -12.10 0.93 -5.66
C ALA A 95 -12.99 -0.15 -6.29
N THR A 96 -13.56 -1.04 -5.47
CA THR A 96 -14.34 -2.22 -5.93
C THR A 96 -15.85 -1.95 -6.04
N GLU A 97 -16.27 -0.76 -6.46
CA GLU A 97 -17.68 -0.35 -6.39
C GLU A 97 -18.55 -0.92 -7.48
N THR A 98 -17.97 -1.19 -8.64
CA THR A 98 -18.70 -1.74 -9.76
C THR A 98 -18.57 -3.27 -9.85
N PRO A 99 -19.54 -3.97 -10.51
CA PRO A 99 -19.47 -5.43 -10.66
C PRO A 99 -18.15 -5.89 -11.30
N VAL A 100 -17.69 -5.24 -12.37
CA VAL A 100 -16.44 -5.63 -13.06
C VAL A 100 -15.20 -5.41 -12.19
N LYS A 101 -15.17 -4.37 -11.38
CA LYS A 101 -14.07 -4.11 -10.44
C LYS A 101 -14.07 -5.11 -9.28
N ARG A 102 -15.24 -5.53 -8.80
CA ARG A 102 -15.34 -6.64 -7.85
C ARG A 102 -14.86 -7.96 -8.46
N GLU A 103 -15.19 -8.22 -9.73
CA GLU A 103 -14.68 -9.36 -10.48
C GLU A 103 -13.15 -9.29 -10.59
N ALA A 104 -12.58 -8.12 -10.92
CA ALA A 104 -11.15 -7.91 -11.00
C ALA A 104 -10.44 -8.23 -9.67
N TYR A 105 -11.00 -7.77 -8.56
CA TYR A 105 -10.48 -8.11 -7.23
C TYR A 105 -10.59 -9.61 -6.92
N GLY A 106 -11.68 -10.24 -7.29
CA GLY A 106 -11.83 -11.69 -7.17
C GLY A 106 -10.76 -12.46 -7.93
N ARG A 107 -10.46 -12.04 -9.18
CA ARG A 107 -9.38 -12.61 -9.99
C ARG A 107 -7.98 -12.31 -9.44
N GLN A 108 -7.76 -11.12 -8.91
CA GLN A 108 -6.50 -10.77 -8.24
C GLN A 108 -6.20 -11.72 -7.08
N LYS A 109 -7.20 -11.96 -6.21
CA LYS A 109 -7.08 -12.90 -5.10
C LYS A 109 -6.86 -14.34 -5.56
N ALA A 110 -7.58 -14.77 -6.59
CA ALA A 110 -7.42 -16.12 -7.17
C ALA A 110 -6.01 -16.31 -7.75
N ALA A 111 -5.52 -15.33 -8.52
CA ALA A 111 -4.15 -15.34 -9.06
C ALA A 111 -3.09 -15.40 -7.94
N PHE A 112 -3.26 -14.58 -6.91
CA PHE A 112 -2.40 -14.59 -5.73
C PHE A 112 -2.43 -15.93 -5.01
N SER A 113 -3.59 -16.55 -4.86
CA SER A 113 -3.73 -17.87 -4.23
C SER A 113 -3.02 -18.98 -5.02
N GLU A 114 -3.16 -18.98 -6.36
CA GLU A 114 -2.47 -19.95 -7.22
C GLU A 114 -0.93 -19.74 -7.24
N ALA A 115 -0.49 -18.49 -7.12
CA ALA A 115 0.91 -18.14 -7.15
C ALA A 115 1.71 -18.59 -5.92
N ARG A 116 1.05 -18.83 -4.79
CA ARG A 116 1.71 -19.17 -3.50
C ARG A 116 2.66 -20.35 -3.60
N ASP A 117 2.31 -21.35 -4.42
CA ASP A 117 3.11 -22.57 -4.55
C ASP A 117 4.40 -22.37 -5.37
N VAL A 118 4.48 -21.28 -6.13
CA VAL A 118 5.62 -20.99 -7.01
C VAL A 118 6.49 -19.83 -6.52
N PHE A 119 6.05 -19.08 -5.53
CA PHE A 119 6.89 -18.05 -4.94
C PHE A 119 8.12 -18.63 -4.22
N PRO A 120 9.27 -17.94 -4.23
CA PRO A 120 10.50 -18.40 -3.59
C PRO A 120 10.47 -18.28 -2.04
N PHE A 121 9.35 -17.96 -1.45
CA PHE A 121 9.08 -17.80 -0.01
C PHE A 121 7.69 -18.37 0.30
N ASP A 122 7.43 -18.61 1.57
CA ASP A 122 6.13 -19.13 1.99
C ASP A 122 5.13 -17.97 2.18
N VAL A 123 3.92 -18.16 1.64
CA VAL A 123 2.82 -17.20 1.82
C VAL A 123 1.56 -17.95 2.23
N ARG A 124 0.91 -17.47 3.29
CA ARG A 124 -0.38 -18.00 3.70
C ARG A 124 -1.33 -16.87 4.08
N GLN A 125 -2.62 -17.11 3.90
CA GLN A 125 -3.64 -16.23 4.43
C GLN A 125 -3.80 -16.51 5.93
N GLU A 126 -3.80 -15.43 6.71
CA GLU A 126 -4.04 -15.47 8.15
C GLU A 126 -5.38 -14.82 8.47
N LEU A 127 -6.11 -15.43 9.39
CA LEU A 127 -7.33 -14.90 9.97
C LEU A 127 -7.03 -14.56 11.43
N ILE A 128 -7.03 -13.27 11.75
CA ILE A 128 -6.66 -12.77 13.07
C ILE A 128 -7.93 -12.28 13.78
N PRO A 129 -8.42 -13.00 14.80
CA PRO A 129 -9.67 -12.65 15.46
C PRO A 129 -9.64 -11.26 16.09
N LEU A 130 -10.69 -10.46 15.83
CA LEU A 130 -10.94 -9.16 16.46
C LEU A 130 -12.44 -8.97 16.70
N GLY A 131 -12.90 -9.30 17.92
CA GLY A 131 -14.32 -9.34 18.25
C GLY A 131 -15.02 -10.50 17.56
N ASP A 132 -16.08 -10.18 16.82
CA ASP A 132 -16.88 -11.11 16.01
C ASP A 132 -16.42 -11.25 14.55
N LYS A 133 -15.31 -10.61 14.19
CA LYS A 133 -14.75 -10.55 12.85
C LYS A 133 -13.27 -10.93 12.85
N ASP A 134 -12.75 -11.24 11.66
CA ASP A 134 -11.35 -11.52 11.45
C ASP A 134 -10.66 -10.45 10.61
N ILE A 135 -9.43 -10.07 11.01
CA ILE A 135 -8.54 -9.34 10.13
C ILE A 135 -7.93 -10.35 9.16
N VAL A 136 -8.19 -10.16 7.87
CA VAL A 136 -7.62 -11.01 6.82
C VAL A 136 -6.28 -10.44 6.39
N GLY A 137 -5.20 -11.21 6.54
CA GLY A 137 -3.85 -10.81 6.13
C GLY A 137 -3.16 -11.85 5.25
N ASN A 138 -2.22 -11.40 4.43
CA ASN A 138 -1.27 -12.25 3.74
C ASN A 138 0.03 -12.26 4.54
N TYR A 139 0.38 -13.39 5.14
CA TYR A 139 1.60 -13.55 5.91
C TYR A 139 2.67 -14.21 5.06
N TYR A 140 3.78 -13.52 4.90
CA TYR A 140 4.95 -13.96 4.15
C TYR A 140 6.06 -14.34 5.11
N GLU A 141 6.75 -15.44 4.83
CA GLU A 141 7.82 -15.97 5.64
C GLU A 141 8.98 -16.45 4.77
N PRO A 142 10.24 -16.11 5.10
CA PRO A 142 11.39 -16.64 4.35
C PRO A 142 11.44 -18.17 4.45
N ARG A 143 11.69 -18.86 3.32
CA ARG A 143 12.02 -20.29 3.37
C ARG A 143 13.38 -20.46 4.02
N GLN A 144 13.42 -21.06 5.20
CA GLN A 144 14.64 -21.28 5.96
C GLN A 144 15.09 -22.74 5.81
N GLU A 145 16.38 -22.95 5.56
CA GLU A 145 16.99 -24.29 5.50
C GLU A 145 17.34 -24.87 6.89
N LYS A 146 17.23 -24.09 7.95
CA LYS A 146 17.56 -24.49 9.35
C LYS A 146 16.59 -23.87 10.34
N GLU A 147 16.33 -24.56 11.45
CA GLU A 147 15.67 -24.03 12.66
C GLU A 147 16.47 -22.82 13.19
N ILE A 148 16.12 -21.64 12.74
CA ILE A 148 16.67 -20.37 13.21
C ILE A 148 15.55 -19.64 13.93
N THR A 149 15.92 -18.85 14.95
CA THR A 149 15.09 -17.85 15.63
C THR A 149 14.10 -17.20 14.67
N ARG A 150 12.86 -17.05 15.08
CA ARG A 150 11.82 -16.40 14.28
C ARG A 150 12.33 -15.06 13.74
N PRO A 151 12.11 -14.77 12.45
CA PRO A 151 12.59 -13.54 11.85
C PRO A 151 11.92 -12.30 12.46
N GLU A 152 12.57 -11.17 12.31
CA GLU A 152 11.93 -9.87 12.50
C GLU A 152 10.70 -9.78 11.61
N ALA A 153 9.69 -9.06 12.04
CA ALA A 153 8.43 -8.96 11.31
C ALA A 153 8.06 -7.51 10.97
N VAL A 154 7.48 -7.32 9.80
CA VAL A 154 6.94 -6.03 9.36
C VAL A 154 5.44 -6.14 9.12
N LEU A 155 4.65 -5.29 9.78
CA LEU A 155 3.27 -5.04 9.42
C LEU A 155 3.23 -4.08 8.25
N LEU A 156 2.61 -4.48 7.13
CA LEU A 156 2.55 -3.70 5.90
C LEU A 156 1.10 -3.35 5.57
N THR A 157 0.83 -2.09 5.22
CA THR A 157 -0.50 -1.62 4.83
C THR A 157 -0.45 -0.52 3.77
N GLY A 158 -1.43 -0.51 2.88
CA GLY A 158 -1.55 0.48 1.81
C GLY A 158 -2.51 1.62 2.11
N GLY A 159 -2.71 2.49 1.12
CA GLY A 159 -3.69 3.57 1.13
C GLY A 159 -5.11 3.12 0.76
N ALA A 160 -6.01 4.09 0.57
CA ALA A 160 -7.44 3.84 0.33
C ALA A 160 -7.75 3.18 -1.02
N ASP A 161 -6.84 3.24 -1.97
CA ASP A 161 -6.96 2.67 -3.32
C ASP A 161 -6.14 1.39 -3.53
N VAL A 162 -5.50 0.89 -2.48
CA VAL A 162 -4.56 -0.25 -2.50
C VAL A 162 -5.08 -1.38 -1.63
N THR A 163 -4.90 -2.63 -2.08
CA THR A 163 -5.19 -3.83 -1.29
C THR A 163 -3.91 -4.54 -0.85
N LYS A 164 -4.02 -5.49 0.06
CA LYS A 164 -2.89 -6.30 0.52
C LYS A 164 -2.22 -7.11 -0.60
N GLU A 165 -2.96 -7.45 -1.67
CA GLU A 165 -2.42 -8.10 -2.85
C GLU A 165 -1.57 -7.13 -3.69
N ASP A 166 -1.93 -5.84 -3.76
CA ASP A 166 -1.11 -4.81 -4.43
C ASP A 166 0.21 -4.57 -3.69
N MET A 167 0.21 -4.78 -2.37
CA MET A 167 1.41 -4.65 -1.53
C MET A 167 2.40 -5.82 -1.67
N HIS A 168 2.07 -6.82 -2.49
CA HIS A 168 2.89 -8.02 -2.72
C HIS A 168 4.35 -7.69 -3.08
N PHE A 169 4.59 -6.68 -3.91
CA PHE A 169 5.93 -6.33 -4.37
C PHE A 169 6.82 -5.79 -3.23
N ILE A 170 6.26 -5.01 -2.32
CA ILE A 170 6.97 -4.55 -1.12
C ILE A 170 7.15 -5.72 -0.15
N ALA A 171 6.10 -6.52 0.08
CA ALA A 171 6.17 -7.71 0.93
C ALA A 171 7.20 -8.73 0.42
N SER A 172 7.28 -8.94 -0.90
CA SER A 172 8.28 -9.80 -1.53
C SER A 172 9.71 -9.31 -1.27
N ARG A 173 9.94 -8.01 -1.28
CA ARG A 173 11.25 -7.45 -0.94
C ARG A 173 11.57 -7.66 0.54
N ILE A 174 10.63 -7.37 1.44
CA ILE A 174 10.80 -7.58 2.87
C ILE A 174 11.18 -9.03 3.18
N VAL A 175 10.48 -10.00 2.60
CA VAL A 175 10.72 -11.41 2.88
C VAL A 175 12.01 -11.94 2.25
N ARG A 176 12.41 -11.43 1.09
CA ARG A 176 13.71 -11.76 0.46
C ARG A 176 14.90 -11.23 1.27
N ASP A 177 14.70 -10.16 2.02
CA ASP A 177 15.71 -9.62 2.94
C ASP A 177 15.73 -10.32 4.31
N GLY A 178 14.94 -11.39 4.46
CA GLY A 178 14.97 -12.30 5.62
C GLY A 178 14.05 -11.91 6.77
N MET A 179 13.18 -10.91 6.59
CA MET A 179 12.13 -10.55 7.55
C MET A 179 10.81 -11.24 7.19
N ALA A 180 9.95 -11.51 8.18
CA ALA A 180 8.57 -11.87 7.92
C ALA A 180 7.76 -10.60 7.59
N CYS A 181 6.65 -10.75 6.86
CA CYS A 181 5.76 -9.64 6.55
C CYS A 181 4.30 -10.07 6.70
N LEU A 182 3.50 -9.27 7.39
CA LEU A 182 2.05 -9.38 7.41
C LEU A 182 1.47 -8.20 6.64
N ALA A 183 0.95 -8.44 5.44
CA ALA A 183 0.24 -7.43 4.67
C ALA A 183 -1.26 -7.51 4.99
N ILE A 184 -1.85 -6.39 5.40
CA ILE A 184 -3.28 -6.28 5.69
C ILE A 184 -3.93 -5.12 4.94
N ASP A 185 -5.22 -5.27 4.66
CA ASP A 185 -6.03 -4.20 4.10
C ASP A 185 -6.30 -3.11 5.14
N MET A 186 -6.24 -1.86 4.70
CA MET A 186 -6.71 -0.74 5.49
C MET A 186 -8.22 -0.87 5.76
N PRO A 187 -8.76 -0.39 6.90
CA PRO A 187 -10.19 -0.31 7.10
C PRO A 187 -10.90 0.36 5.91
N GLY A 188 -11.88 -0.35 5.34
CA GLY A 188 -12.65 0.07 4.18
C GLY A 188 -12.09 -0.32 2.82
N THR A 189 -10.95 -1.01 2.76
CA THR A 189 -10.39 -1.54 1.51
C THR A 189 -10.38 -3.06 1.50
N GLY A 190 -10.22 -3.64 0.32
CA GLY A 190 -10.00 -5.08 0.13
C GLY A 190 -11.00 -5.98 0.85
N GLU A 191 -10.51 -6.86 1.69
CA GLU A 191 -11.30 -7.80 2.51
C GLU A 191 -11.55 -7.28 3.93
N SER A 192 -11.20 -6.01 4.23
CA SER A 192 -11.48 -5.44 5.54
C SER A 192 -12.99 -5.33 5.81
N GLU A 193 -13.47 -5.95 6.86
CA GLU A 193 -14.86 -5.86 7.30
C GLU A 193 -15.17 -4.55 8.06
N TRP A 194 -14.15 -3.80 8.41
CA TRP A 194 -14.29 -2.48 9.03
C TRP A 194 -14.29 -1.40 7.96
N LYS A 195 -15.04 -0.35 8.21
CA LYS A 195 -14.98 0.87 7.40
C LYS A 195 -13.98 1.83 8.00
N LEU A 196 -13.47 2.73 7.17
CA LEU A 196 -12.69 3.86 7.63
C LEU A 196 -13.62 4.76 8.47
N GLN A 197 -13.46 4.73 9.77
CA GLN A 197 -14.30 5.45 10.75
C GLN A 197 -13.50 6.58 11.39
N PRO A 198 -14.16 7.51 12.09
CA PRO A 198 -13.46 8.57 12.81
C PRO A 198 -12.29 8.08 13.63
N PRO A 199 -11.24 8.89 13.80
CA PRO A 199 -9.96 8.50 14.38
C PRO A 199 -10.09 7.96 15.80
N GLY A 200 -9.17 7.06 16.15
CA GLY A 200 -9.11 6.42 17.47
C GLY A 200 -9.91 5.11 17.59
N VAL A 201 -10.64 4.73 16.55
CA VAL A 201 -11.53 3.55 16.59
C VAL A 201 -10.95 2.29 15.97
N SER A 202 -9.86 2.40 15.18
CA SER A 202 -9.33 1.19 14.53
C SER A 202 -8.48 0.35 15.47
N ALA A 203 -9.08 -0.69 16.06
CA ALA A 203 -8.38 -1.73 16.78
C ALA A 203 -7.62 -2.72 15.87
N VAL A 204 -7.78 -2.59 14.54
CA VAL A 204 -7.20 -3.50 13.53
C VAL A 204 -5.68 -3.55 13.65
N TYR A 205 -5.03 -2.41 13.61
CA TYR A 205 -3.56 -2.35 13.64
C TYR A 205 -2.95 -2.78 14.97
N PRO A 206 -3.39 -2.29 16.14
CA PRO A 206 -2.92 -2.79 17.43
C PRO A 206 -3.10 -4.31 17.58
N ARG A 207 -4.21 -4.87 17.07
CA ARG A 207 -4.44 -6.32 17.10
C ARG A 207 -3.48 -7.08 16.19
N ALA A 208 -3.23 -6.59 14.97
CA ALA A 208 -2.27 -7.18 14.03
C ALA A 208 -0.83 -7.12 14.58
N ILE A 209 -0.44 -6.00 15.20
CA ILE A 209 0.87 -5.85 15.86
C ILE A 209 1.03 -6.86 17.00
N LYS A 210 0.03 -6.99 17.87
CA LYS A 210 0.04 -7.99 18.95
C LYS A 210 0.06 -9.42 18.42
N TYR A 211 -0.57 -9.68 17.29
CA TYR A 211 -0.49 -11.00 16.65
C TYR A 211 0.94 -11.31 16.22
N LEU A 212 1.64 -10.37 15.57
CA LEU A 212 3.05 -10.52 15.21
C LEU A 212 3.94 -10.68 16.42
N ALA A 213 3.74 -9.88 17.47
CA ALA A 213 4.48 -10.00 18.74
C ALA A 213 4.36 -11.39 19.37
N GLY A 214 3.17 -12.01 19.29
CA GLY A 214 2.93 -13.35 19.78
C GLY A 214 3.57 -14.47 18.94
N ARG A 215 4.10 -14.16 17.76
CA ARG A 215 4.78 -15.13 16.87
C ARG A 215 6.29 -15.06 16.95
N GLY A 216 6.85 -13.95 17.40
CA GLY A 216 8.29 -13.74 17.52
C GLY A 216 8.86 -14.19 18.85
N ASP A 217 10.15 -14.54 18.87
CA ASP A 217 10.89 -14.79 20.11
C ASP A 217 11.16 -13.48 20.87
N ASP A 218 11.28 -12.36 20.13
CA ASP A 218 11.39 -11.01 20.67
C ASP A 218 10.20 -10.15 20.21
N PRO A 219 9.25 -9.84 21.12
CA PRO A 219 8.10 -9.01 20.78
C PRO A 219 8.43 -7.57 20.40
N ASN A 220 9.68 -7.13 20.63
CA ASN A 220 10.14 -5.78 20.29
C ASN A 220 10.85 -5.70 18.93
N ARG A 221 10.81 -6.74 18.12
CA ARG A 221 11.43 -6.78 16.77
C ARG A 221 10.38 -6.68 15.66
N ILE A 222 9.47 -5.72 15.81
CA ILE A 222 8.37 -5.51 14.88
C ILE A 222 8.48 -4.10 14.30
N GLY A 223 8.50 -4.01 12.96
CA GLY A 223 8.35 -2.77 12.23
C GLY A 223 6.94 -2.58 11.68
N MET A 224 6.58 -1.35 11.33
CA MET A 224 5.39 -1.09 10.53
C MET A 224 5.73 -0.17 9.36
N MET A 225 5.26 -0.53 8.16
CA MET A 225 5.43 0.25 6.95
C MET A 225 4.07 0.54 6.32
N GLY A 226 3.82 1.81 6.04
CA GLY A 226 2.59 2.24 5.40
C GLY A 226 2.83 3.16 4.22
N THR A 227 2.02 3.01 3.16
CA THR A 227 2.02 3.89 1.99
C THR A 227 0.68 4.62 1.88
N GLY A 228 0.70 5.90 1.46
CA GLY A 228 -0.48 6.75 1.45
C GLY A 228 -1.15 6.80 2.82
N PHE A 229 -2.45 6.56 2.91
CA PHE A 229 -3.17 6.55 4.19
C PHE A 229 -2.63 5.49 5.18
N GLY A 230 -1.96 4.44 4.68
CA GLY A 230 -1.24 3.48 5.50
C GLY A 230 -0.11 4.11 6.32
N GLY A 231 0.54 5.15 5.78
CA GLY A 231 1.54 5.95 6.50
C GLY A 231 0.98 6.68 7.72
N TYR A 232 -0.25 7.23 7.61
CA TYR A 232 -0.98 7.76 8.77
C TYR A 232 -1.09 6.72 9.89
N TRP A 233 -1.48 5.49 9.53
CA TRP A 233 -1.62 4.42 10.52
C TRP A 233 -0.29 4.00 11.14
N SER A 234 0.81 4.01 10.36
CA SER A 234 2.15 3.74 10.90
C SER A 234 2.52 4.72 12.00
N LEU A 235 2.29 6.02 11.78
CA LEU A 235 2.58 7.07 12.76
C LEU A 235 1.63 7.01 13.97
N ALA A 236 0.33 6.77 13.74
CA ALA A 236 -0.63 6.61 14.84
C ALA A 236 -0.27 5.41 15.74
N CYS A 237 0.14 4.30 15.14
CA CYS A 237 0.60 3.12 15.89
C CYS A 237 1.95 3.35 16.59
N ALA A 238 2.87 4.10 16.00
CA ALA A 238 4.12 4.46 16.65
C ALA A 238 3.90 5.22 17.99
N ALA A 239 2.84 6.04 18.05
CA ALA A 239 2.47 6.77 19.27
C ALA A 239 1.70 5.93 20.30
N THR A 240 1.12 4.79 19.90
CA THR A 240 0.15 4.06 20.72
C THR A 240 0.47 2.58 20.96
N CYS A 241 1.35 1.98 20.16
CA CYS A 241 1.73 0.56 20.24
C CYS A 241 3.19 0.42 20.65
N PRO A 242 3.49 0.11 21.93
CA PRO A 242 4.86 0.01 22.42
C PRO A 242 5.64 -1.19 21.88
N GLU A 243 4.97 -2.13 21.23
CA GLU A 243 5.59 -3.29 20.59
C GLU A 243 6.37 -2.94 19.31
N LEU A 244 6.13 -1.75 18.72
CA LEU A 244 6.86 -1.31 17.54
C LEU A 244 8.28 -0.88 17.86
N SER A 245 9.22 -1.21 16.97
CA SER A 245 10.64 -0.86 17.06
C SER A 245 11.07 0.16 16.01
N ALA A 246 10.36 0.28 14.89
CA ALA A 246 10.59 1.27 13.85
C ALA A 246 9.35 1.41 12.97
N VAL A 247 9.17 2.59 12.34
CA VAL A 247 8.07 2.80 11.40
C VAL A 247 8.54 3.54 10.14
N VAL A 248 7.91 3.19 9.01
CA VAL A 248 8.05 3.90 7.73
C VAL A 248 6.70 4.51 7.36
N ASN A 249 6.71 5.80 7.15
CA ASN A 249 5.61 6.59 6.61
C ASN A 249 5.96 7.04 5.19
N CYS A 250 5.33 6.47 4.17
CA CYS A 250 5.50 6.93 2.79
C CYS A 250 4.24 7.65 2.31
N GLY A 251 4.30 8.97 2.19
CA GLY A 251 3.19 9.81 1.73
C GLY A 251 1.97 9.83 2.66
N GLY A 252 2.10 9.48 3.95
CA GLY A 252 0.98 9.46 4.88
C GLY A 252 0.57 10.87 5.31
N PRO A 253 -0.74 11.17 5.28
CA PRO A 253 -1.26 12.46 5.77
C PRO A 253 -1.08 12.58 7.28
N VAL A 254 -0.67 13.75 7.78
CA VAL A 254 -0.44 13.98 9.22
C VAL A 254 -1.40 15.02 9.78
N HIS A 255 -1.47 16.20 9.16
CA HIS A 255 -2.28 17.30 9.65
C HIS A 255 -2.82 18.20 8.54
N ARG A 256 -1.96 18.80 7.71
CA ARG A 256 -2.36 19.79 6.68
C ARG A 256 -3.19 19.15 5.58
N ALA A 257 -2.93 17.89 5.25
CA ALA A 257 -3.73 17.11 4.32
C ALA A 257 -5.22 17.01 4.75
N PHE A 258 -5.51 17.10 6.03
CA PHE A 258 -6.87 17.05 6.58
C PHE A 258 -7.54 18.43 6.69
N SER A 259 -6.90 19.50 6.21
CA SER A 259 -7.55 20.80 6.12
C SER A 259 -8.69 20.76 5.09
N HIS A 260 -9.75 21.54 5.33
CA HIS A 260 -10.87 21.63 4.39
C HIS A 260 -10.41 22.04 2.98
N GLU A 261 -9.42 22.92 2.89
CA GLU A 261 -8.86 23.35 1.62
C GLU A 261 -8.15 22.23 0.87
N SER A 262 -7.30 21.44 1.56
CA SER A 262 -6.60 20.30 0.97
C SER A 262 -7.57 19.21 0.53
N LEU A 263 -8.55 18.87 1.38
CA LEU A 263 -9.55 17.84 1.07
C LEU A 263 -10.41 18.20 -0.15
N LYS A 264 -10.75 19.48 -0.34
CA LYS A 264 -11.47 19.93 -1.54
C LYS A 264 -10.68 19.82 -2.82
N LYS A 265 -9.36 19.89 -2.75
CA LYS A 265 -8.46 19.81 -3.91
C LYS A 265 -8.11 18.37 -4.30
N LEU A 266 -8.50 17.38 -3.48
CA LEU A 266 -8.18 15.99 -3.76
C LEU A 266 -8.66 15.57 -5.16
N PRO A 267 -7.84 14.81 -5.90
CA PRO A 267 -8.19 14.23 -7.19
C PRO A 267 -9.44 13.35 -7.11
N ALA A 268 -10.17 13.26 -8.22
CA ALA A 268 -11.44 12.54 -8.26
C ALA A 268 -11.29 11.05 -7.86
N TYR A 269 -10.23 10.39 -8.30
CA TYR A 269 -9.99 8.99 -7.97
C TYR A 269 -9.70 8.78 -6.47
N TYR A 270 -9.03 9.73 -5.82
CA TYR A 270 -8.79 9.69 -4.37
C TYR A 270 -10.07 9.94 -3.57
N ARG A 271 -10.90 10.90 -4.03
CA ARG A 271 -12.22 11.14 -3.42
C ARG A 271 -13.10 9.90 -3.49
N LEU A 272 -13.09 9.21 -4.65
CA LEU A 272 -13.81 7.96 -4.85
C LEU A 272 -13.30 6.87 -3.89
N ALA A 273 -12.00 6.66 -3.80
CA ALA A 273 -11.40 5.67 -2.93
C ALA A 273 -11.71 5.93 -1.44
N LEU A 274 -11.55 7.17 -0.98
CA LEU A 274 -11.86 7.55 0.40
C LEU A 274 -13.35 7.41 0.73
N SER A 275 -14.24 7.88 -0.15
CA SER A 275 -15.70 7.72 0.05
C SER A 275 -16.07 6.24 0.17
N SER A 276 -15.54 5.39 -0.72
CA SER A 276 -15.74 3.94 -0.67
C SER A 276 -15.23 3.34 0.65
N ALA A 277 -14.02 3.70 1.05
CA ALA A 277 -13.44 3.23 2.32
C ALA A 277 -14.28 3.63 3.54
N MET A 278 -14.90 4.80 3.51
CA MET A 278 -15.81 5.29 4.56
C MET A 278 -17.22 4.71 4.45
N GLY A 279 -17.56 4.05 3.34
CA GLY A 279 -18.90 3.54 3.08
C GLY A 279 -19.91 4.64 2.70
N HIS A 280 -19.43 5.75 2.14
CA HIS A 280 -20.24 6.84 1.63
C HIS A 280 -20.37 6.76 0.11
N ASP A 281 -21.49 7.32 -0.41
CA ASP A 281 -21.62 7.54 -1.85
C ASP A 281 -20.54 8.56 -2.30
N PRO A 282 -19.75 8.27 -3.33
CA PRO A 282 -18.76 9.20 -3.86
C PRO A 282 -19.35 10.57 -4.28
N ALA A 283 -20.63 10.60 -4.66
CA ALA A 283 -21.33 11.85 -4.97
C ALA A 283 -21.50 12.76 -3.73
N ASP A 284 -21.45 12.20 -2.53
CA ASP A 284 -21.61 12.88 -1.24
C ASP A 284 -20.25 13.15 -0.55
N PHE A 285 -19.17 13.35 -1.29
CA PHE A 285 -17.83 13.54 -0.72
C PHE A 285 -17.73 14.69 0.29
N GLU A 286 -18.59 15.69 0.19
CA GLU A 286 -18.69 16.76 1.20
C GLU A 286 -18.98 16.24 2.61
N LYS A 287 -19.71 15.12 2.74
CA LYS A 287 -19.89 14.45 4.04
C LYS A 287 -18.59 13.82 4.55
N ALA A 288 -17.82 13.22 3.63
CA ALA A 288 -16.53 12.63 3.96
C ALA A 288 -15.52 13.69 4.42
N ILE A 289 -15.51 14.88 3.81
CA ILE A 289 -14.64 16.01 4.20
C ILE A 289 -14.81 16.35 5.68
N GLY A 290 -16.06 16.44 6.16
CA GLY A 290 -16.34 16.76 7.57
C GLY A 290 -15.74 15.75 8.54
N LEU A 291 -15.79 14.47 8.19
CA LEU A 291 -15.24 13.39 9.01
C LEU A 291 -13.71 13.28 8.89
N LEU A 292 -13.15 13.48 7.68
CA LEU A 292 -11.71 13.42 7.45
C LEU A 292 -10.95 14.53 8.17
N GLY A 293 -11.54 15.69 8.38
CA GLY A 293 -10.93 16.77 9.16
C GLY A 293 -10.55 16.38 10.60
N ASP A 294 -11.20 15.36 11.16
CA ASP A 294 -10.92 14.86 12.50
C ASP A 294 -9.72 13.90 12.56
N TYR A 295 -9.17 13.47 11.41
CA TYR A 295 -8.04 12.54 11.34
C TYR A 295 -6.68 13.18 11.65
N SER A 296 -6.58 14.48 11.82
CA SER A 296 -5.30 15.12 12.17
C SER A 296 -4.60 14.42 13.33
N LEU A 297 -3.37 13.91 13.12
CA LEU A 297 -2.59 13.24 14.16
C LEU A 297 -2.31 14.17 15.35
N LEU A 298 -2.22 15.48 15.14
CA LEU A 298 -2.08 16.45 16.23
C LEU A 298 -3.29 16.49 17.18
N ARG A 299 -4.43 15.94 16.76
CA ARG A 299 -5.66 15.87 17.58
C ARG A 299 -5.94 14.48 18.11
N THR A 300 -5.46 13.45 17.41
CA THR A 300 -5.85 12.06 17.67
C THR A 300 -4.87 11.29 18.52
N VAL A 301 -3.59 11.68 18.47
CA VAL A 301 -2.51 11.05 19.27
C VAL A 301 -1.57 12.10 19.84
N ASP A 302 -0.84 11.75 20.88
CA ASP A 302 0.27 12.55 21.37
C ASP A 302 1.57 12.12 20.65
N LEU A 303 2.01 12.87 19.65
CA LEU A 303 3.20 12.57 18.84
C LEU A 303 4.48 12.47 19.69
N ARG A 304 4.54 13.13 20.84
CA ARG A 304 5.69 13.07 21.78
C ARG A 304 5.86 11.69 22.40
N ARG A 305 4.86 10.81 22.26
CA ARG A 305 4.93 9.42 22.71
C ARG A 305 5.64 8.50 21.72
N ILE A 306 5.93 8.97 20.51
CA ILE A 306 6.71 8.20 19.54
C ILE A 306 8.15 8.09 20.03
N ALA A 307 8.53 6.91 20.49
CA ALA A 307 9.84 6.61 21.05
C ALA A 307 10.75 5.79 20.11
N VAL A 308 10.23 5.47 18.91
CA VAL A 308 10.91 4.62 17.92
C VAL A 308 11.42 5.45 16.73
N PRO A 309 12.46 4.97 16.01
CA PRO A 309 12.88 5.59 14.76
C PRO A 309 11.73 5.69 13.76
N VAL A 310 11.61 6.83 13.12
CA VAL A 310 10.64 7.12 12.05
C VAL A 310 11.39 7.45 10.77
N LEU A 311 10.99 6.86 9.67
CA LEU A 311 11.37 7.28 8.33
C LEU A 311 10.14 7.81 7.62
N SER A 312 10.17 9.07 7.19
CA SER A 312 9.13 9.68 6.37
C SER A 312 9.64 9.94 4.95
N ILE A 313 8.84 9.59 3.95
CA ILE A 313 9.19 9.65 2.52
C ILE A 313 8.07 10.34 1.77
N ASN A 314 8.38 11.36 0.95
CA ASN A 314 7.40 11.91 0.01
C ASN A 314 8.05 12.71 -1.13
N GLY A 315 7.27 13.01 -2.18
CA GLY A 315 7.62 13.95 -3.22
C GLY A 315 7.23 15.39 -2.86
N THR A 316 8.00 16.38 -3.34
CA THR A 316 7.73 17.80 -3.03
C THR A 316 6.51 18.35 -3.73
N ASP A 317 6.09 17.73 -4.84
CA ASP A 317 4.98 18.17 -5.68
C ASP A 317 3.72 17.29 -5.49
N ASP A 318 3.59 16.69 -4.30
CA ASP A 318 2.45 15.85 -3.92
C ASP A 318 1.14 16.66 -3.89
N PRO A 319 0.17 16.36 -4.79
CA PRO A 319 -1.10 17.06 -4.85
C PRO A 319 -2.13 16.55 -3.81
N ILE A 320 -1.78 15.51 -3.05
CA ILE A 320 -2.67 14.79 -2.12
C ILE A 320 -2.31 15.12 -0.68
N VAL A 321 -1.03 14.99 -0.36
CA VAL A 321 -0.48 15.27 0.98
C VAL A 321 0.56 16.37 0.87
N PRO A 322 0.28 17.59 1.36
CA PRO A 322 1.24 18.68 1.35
C PRO A 322 2.58 18.27 1.97
N ILE A 323 3.68 18.67 1.32
CA ILE A 323 5.03 18.25 1.76
C ILE A 323 5.35 18.65 3.20
N GLU A 324 4.71 19.68 3.71
CA GLU A 324 4.86 20.11 5.10
C GLU A 324 4.41 19.04 6.11
N ASP A 325 3.51 18.13 5.71
CA ASP A 325 3.11 17.00 6.56
C ASP A 325 4.27 16.05 6.84
N LEU A 326 5.29 16.02 5.96
CA LEU A 326 6.51 15.22 6.13
C LEU A 326 7.27 15.59 7.42
N PHE A 327 7.27 16.86 7.81
CA PHE A 327 8.11 17.40 8.89
C PHE A 327 7.38 17.49 10.24
N ILE A 328 6.05 17.46 10.25
CA ILE A 328 5.23 17.71 11.45
C ILE A 328 5.60 16.76 12.60
N VAL A 329 5.93 15.50 12.33
CA VAL A 329 6.22 14.52 13.38
C VAL A 329 7.49 14.91 14.13
N ALA A 330 8.52 15.39 13.44
CA ALA A 330 9.74 15.86 14.06
C ALA A 330 9.52 17.21 14.79
N GLU A 331 8.81 18.15 14.16
CA GLU A 331 8.58 19.49 14.68
C GLU A 331 7.72 19.48 15.95
N GLU A 332 6.58 18.78 15.93
CA GLU A 332 5.59 18.77 17.00
C GLU A 332 5.82 17.67 18.04
N GLY A 333 6.40 16.54 17.61
CA GLY A 333 6.69 15.39 18.47
C GLY A 333 8.08 15.42 19.10
N GLY A 334 9.02 16.20 18.55
CA GLY A 334 10.43 16.15 18.93
C GLY A 334 11.06 14.78 18.62
N VAL A 335 10.52 14.07 17.66
CA VAL A 335 10.87 12.68 17.33
C VAL A 335 12.15 12.66 16.49
N ARG A 336 13.02 11.68 16.75
CA ARG A 336 14.12 11.39 15.84
C ARG A 336 13.58 10.77 14.55
N GLN A 337 13.41 11.60 13.53
CA GLN A 337 12.91 11.25 12.22
C GLN A 337 14.02 11.37 11.18
N GLU A 338 14.03 10.46 10.21
CA GLU A 338 14.73 10.58 8.94
C GLU A 338 13.72 10.98 7.86
N GLU A 339 14.05 11.98 7.04
CA GLU A 339 13.16 12.49 6.00
C GLU A 339 13.83 12.31 4.64
N TRP A 340 13.10 11.64 3.73
CA TRP A 340 13.53 11.49 2.34
C TRP A 340 12.58 12.26 1.44
N GLU A 341 13.04 13.42 1.03
CA GLU A 341 12.35 14.35 0.15
C GLU A 341 12.80 14.14 -1.30
N PHE A 342 11.86 13.85 -2.19
CA PHE A 342 12.12 13.69 -3.61
C PHE A 342 11.62 14.90 -4.38
N ARG A 343 12.56 15.77 -4.82
CA ARG A 343 12.24 17.02 -5.49
C ARG A 343 11.54 16.81 -6.84
N GLY A 344 10.45 17.53 -7.04
CA GLY A 344 9.64 17.49 -8.26
C GLY A 344 8.89 16.17 -8.44
N ASP A 345 8.93 15.25 -7.48
CA ASP A 345 8.14 14.03 -7.50
C ASP A 345 6.82 14.20 -6.77
N SER A 346 5.90 13.30 -7.01
CA SER A 346 4.52 13.35 -6.57
C SER A 346 4.27 12.48 -5.33
N HIS A 347 3.01 12.12 -5.07
CA HIS A 347 2.57 11.37 -3.89
C HIS A 347 3.29 10.03 -3.73
N CYS A 348 3.95 9.83 -2.58
CA CYS A 348 4.80 8.66 -2.32
C CYS A 348 6.03 8.54 -3.23
N ALA A 349 6.46 9.62 -3.88
CA ALA A 349 7.62 9.67 -4.78
C ALA A 349 7.65 8.51 -5.82
N PRO A 350 6.63 8.38 -6.68
CA PRO A 350 6.43 7.22 -7.56
C PRO A 350 7.55 7.04 -8.60
N ARG A 351 8.14 8.13 -9.10
CA ARG A 351 9.26 8.04 -10.07
C ARG A 351 10.55 7.54 -9.45
N HIS A 352 10.67 7.64 -8.14
CA HIS A 352 11.80 7.14 -7.36
C HIS A 352 11.46 5.85 -6.59
N TYR A 353 10.33 5.18 -6.94
CA TYR A 353 9.90 3.95 -6.28
C TYR A 353 10.99 2.88 -6.26
N GLY A 354 11.67 2.66 -7.38
CA GLY A 354 12.78 1.70 -7.49
C GLY A 354 14.01 2.07 -6.65
N GLU A 355 14.15 3.33 -6.23
CA GLU A 355 15.22 3.81 -5.36
C GLU A 355 14.80 3.73 -3.88
N TRP A 356 13.70 4.39 -3.51
CA TRP A 356 13.36 4.52 -2.10
C TRP A 356 12.83 3.22 -1.49
N MET A 357 12.10 2.39 -2.24
CA MET A 357 11.45 1.20 -1.67
C MET A 357 12.48 0.19 -1.15
N PRO A 358 13.48 -0.27 -1.93
CA PRO A 358 14.49 -1.17 -1.38
C PRO A 358 15.30 -0.54 -0.24
N ARG A 359 15.65 0.74 -0.33
CA ARG A 359 16.36 1.44 0.76
C ARG A 359 15.54 1.56 2.04
N ALA A 360 14.21 1.77 1.93
CA ALA A 360 13.32 1.81 3.09
C ALA A 360 13.20 0.44 3.76
N VAL A 361 13.19 -0.65 2.99
CA VAL A 361 13.22 -2.01 3.52
C VAL A 361 14.55 -2.29 4.22
N ASP A 362 15.69 -1.90 3.63
CA ASP A 362 17.02 -2.02 4.26
C ASP A 362 17.09 -1.19 5.56
N TRP A 363 16.55 0.04 5.53
CA TRP A 363 16.45 0.89 6.72
C TRP A 363 15.63 0.22 7.83
N MET A 364 14.48 -0.34 7.48
CA MET A 364 13.63 -1.08 8.41
C MET A 364 14.38 -2.25 9.04
N ALA A 365 15.01 -3.10 8.22
CA ALA A 365 15.80 -4.25 8.69
C ALA A 365 16.89 -3.84 9.67
N ASN A 366 17.60 -2.73 9.40
CA ASN A 366 18.64 -2.22 10.28
C ASN A 366 18.08 -1.74 11.62
N LYS A 367 16.93 -1.07 11.63
CA LYS A 367 16.34 -0.53 12.86
C LYS A 367 15.74 -1.61 13.76
N ILE A 368 15.05 -2.61 13.19
CA ILE A 368 14.42 -3.67 13.98
C ILE A 368 15.37 -4.82 14.32
N GLY A 369 16.45 -5.02 13.52
CA GLY A 369 17.45 -6.07 13.73
C GLY A 369 18.50 -5.77 14.80
N GLY A 370 18.61 -4.54 15.27
CA GLY A 370 19.55 -4.14 16.33
C GLY A 370 21.03 -4.21 15.95
N GLN A 371 21.38 -4.49 14.70
CA GLN A 371 22.75 -4.47 14.16
C GLN A 371 22.76 -3.71 12.83
N GLU A 372 23.81 -2.89 12.60
CA GLU A 372 24.07 -2.33 11.27
C GLU A 372 24.33 -3.47 10.29
N ARG A 373 23.35 -3.79 9.46
CA ARG A 373 23.55 -4.69 8.33
C ARG A 373 24.26 -3.93 7.22
N VAL A 374 25.36 -4.51 6.72
CA VAL A 374 26.01 -3.98 5.52
C VAL A 374 25.05 -4.14 4.34
N PRO A 375 24.76 -3.08 3.55
CA PRO A 375 23.88 -3.18 2.39
C PRO A 375 24.34 -4.30 1.47
N ARG A 376 23.44 -5.21 1.08
CA ARG A 376 23.75 -6.25 0.09
C ARG A 376 23.89 -5.60 -1.29
N PRO A 377 24.83 -6.04 -2.12
CA PRO A 377 24.96 -5.55 -3.47
C PRO A 377 23.67 -5.82 -4.26
N ASP A 378 23.28 -4.85 -5.07
CA ASP A 378 22.10 -4.87 -5.90
C ASP A 378 22.18 -6.03 -6.92
N LEU A 379 21.42 -7.10 -6.67
CA LEU A 379 21.39 -8.29 -7.54
C LEU A 379 20.71 -8.03 -8.90
N ALA A 380 20.12 -6.86 -9.10
CA ALA A 380 19.54 -6.45 -10.39
C ALA A 380 20.61 -6.01 -11.42
N LYS A 381 21.89 -5.98 -11.03
CA LYS A 381 23.03 -5.59 -11.89
C LYS A 381 23.97 -6.75 -12.23
N LEU A 382 23.60 -7.96 -11.89
CA LEU A 382 24.22 -9.20 -12.34
C LEU A 382 23.31 -9.95 -13.28
#